data_30eafa7bc31e3dc2535cfd615f5624c9
#
_entry.id   30eafa7bc31e3dc2535cfd615f5624c9
#
_cell.length_a   1.000
_cell.length_b   1.000
_cell.length_c   1.000
_cell.angle_alpha   90.00
_cell.angle_beta   90.00
_cell.angle_gamma   90.00
#
_symmetry.space_group_name_H-M   'P 1'
#
loop_
_entity.id
_entity.type
_entity.pdbx_description
1 polymer ?
#
loop_
_entity_poly.entity_id
_entity_poly.type
_entity_poly.pdbx_seq_one_letter_code
_entity_poly.pdbx_strand_id
1 'polypeptide(L)'
;MRFEQACRFRAEGGYRVVSKSSGVTGADERVLELFSDAMNPLFNDTTQHVLTCLGKDGRVVLALSTMGSDAHTRRALFTHAVFDAAQDFAEDPASLLSVPLDRFRCFDDAPELMDAFECTSGKSVQVDELLQTCGMQACELADFWEAIARAIACGATLCLRLPHVDDGPETIRAFGLLASEGLPVSFRRQLSFSSAFDCRVSMCLTASGRRIGGGR
;
A
#
# COMPACT_ATOMS: atom_id res chain seq x y z
N MET A 1 13.68 11.85 5.20
CA MET A 1 12.29 11.77 5.68
C MET A 1 12.23 10.80 6.83
N ARG A 2 11.45 11.10 7.85
CA ARG A 2 11.22 10.22 9.01
C ARG A 2 9.87 9.54 8.87
N PHE A 3 9.84 8.25 9.10
CA PHE A 3 8.64 7.43 9.02
C PHE A 3 8.35 6.77 10.36
N GLU A 4 7.09 6.81 10.75
CA GLU A 4 6.54 6.01 11.84
C GLU A 4 6.06 4.67 11.27
N GLN A 5 6.02 3.64 12.11
CA GLN A 5 5.68 2.31 11.67
C GLN A 5 4.87 1.55 12.72
N ALA A 6 4.02 0.64 12.26
CA ALA A 6 3.24 -0.22 13.14
C ALA A 6 2.98 -1.59 12.51
N CYS A 7 2.91 -2.61 13.34
CA CYS A 7 2.46 -3.94 12.95
C CYS A 7 1.06 -4.19 13.52
N ARG A 8 0.18 -4.71 12.67
CA ARG A 8 -1.15 -5.16 13.05
C ARG A 8 -1.29 -6.65 12.79
N PHE A 9 -1.79 -7.35 13.77
CA PHE A 9 -1.99 -8.80 13.70
C PHE A 9 -3.16 -9.25 14.56
N ARG A 10 -3.62 -10.47 14.31
CA ARG A 10 -4.65 -11.12 15.13
C ARG A 10 -4.04 -11.64 16.42
N ALA A 11 -4.40 -11.04 17.53
CA ALA A 11 -4.06 -11.47 18.87
C ALA A 11 -5.32 -11.94 19.60
N GLU A 12 -5.20 -12.26 20.88
CA GLU A 12 -6.34 -12.58 21.73
C GLU A 12 -7.34 -11.40 21.72
N GLY A 13 -8.58 -11.70 21.42
CA GLY A 13 -9.64 -10.67 21.30
C GLY A 13 -9.80 -10.03 19.91
N GLY A 14 -9.00 -10.39 18.91
CA GLY A 14 -9.16 -9.89 17.53
C GLY A 14 -7.92 -9.21 16.94
N TYR A 15 -8.12 -8.47 15.86
CA TYR A 15 -7.05 -7.71 15.21
C TYR A 15 -6.70 -6.47 16.01
N ARG A 16 -5.43 -6.29 16.33
CA ARG A 16 -4.92 -5.10 17.01
C ARG A 16 -3.51 -4.74 16.55
N VAL A 17 -3.10 -3.51 16.84
CA VAL A 17 -1.70 -3.11 16.74
C VAL A 17 -0.92 -3.86 17.82
N VAL A 18 0.05 -4.66 17.39
CA VAL A 18 0.86 -5.51 18.28
C VAL A 18 2.23 -4.88 18.57
N SER A 19 2.69 -4.03 17.67
CA SER A 19 3.92 -3.28 17.83
C SER A 19 3.82 -1.96 17.07
N LYS A 20 4.38 -0.89 17.61
CA LYS A 20 4.39 0.43 16.95
C LYS A 20 5.52 1.32 17.45
N SER A 21 5.94 2.27 16.62
CA SER A 21 6.82 3.35 17.04
C SER A 21 6.06 4.44 17.82
N SER A 22 6.77 5.22 18.60
CA SER A 22 6.19 6.16 19.56
C SER A 22 5.38 7.29 18.93
N GLY A 23 5.62 7.61 17.66
CA GLY A 23 4.92 8.67 16.95
C GLY A 23 3.61 8.21 16.27
N VAL A 24 3.30 6.91 16.28
CA VAL A 24 2.03 6.40 15.72
C VAL A 24 0.85 6.91 16.56
N THR A 25 -0.03 7.65 15.92
CA THR A 25 -1.18 8.30 16.54
C THR A 25 -2.45 7.44 16.49
N GLY A 26 -3.49 7.82 17.24
CA GLY A 26 -4.80 7.18 17.13
C GLY A 26 -5.45 7.36 15.74
N ALA A 27 -5.08 8.38 14.97
CA ALA A 27 -5.53 8.52 13.58
C ALA A 27 -4.89 7.46 12.69
N ASP A 28 -3.60 7.17 12.87
CA ASP A 28 -2.89 6.12 12.15
C ASP A 28 -3.46 4.73 12.48
N GLU A 29 -3.75 4.46 13.75
CA GLU A 29 -4.38 3.20 14.17
C GLU A 29 -5.76 2.99 13.52
N ARG A 30 -6.57 4.05 13.38
CA ARG A 30 -7.86 3.96 12.68
C ARG A 30 -7.72 3.60 11.19
N VAL A 31 -6.64 4.04 10.54
CA VAL A 31 -6.35 3.60 9.16
C VAL A 31 -6.03 2.11 9.14
N LEU A 32 -5.29 1.62 10.13
CA LEU A 32 -4.94 0.20 10.25
C LEU A 32 -6.15 -0.71 10.49
N GLU A 33 -7.26 -0.19 11.02
CA GLU A 33 -8.49 -0.95 11.16
C GLU A 33 -9.08 -1.44 9.83
N LEU A 34 -8.67 -0.82 8.71
CA LEU A 34 -9.03 -1.30 7.37
C LEU A 34 -8.41 -2.66 7.03
N PHE A 35 -7.29 -3.01 7.69
CA PHE A 35 -6.58 -4.27 7.52
C PHE A 35 -7.07 -5.29 8.55
N SER A 36 -8.02 -6.10 8.17
CA SER A 36 -8.68 -7.08 9.06
C SER A 36 -9.05 -8.35 8.29
N ASP A 37 -9.80 -9.23 8.95
CA ASP A 37 -10.32 -10.46 8.36
C ASP A 37 -11.02 -10.25 7.00
N ALA A 38 -11.59 -9.07 6.76
CA ALA A 38 -12.24 -8.75 5.49
C ALA A 38 -11.26 -8.74 4.30
N MET A 39 -9.96 -8.59 4.54
CA MET A 39 -8.93 -8.67 3.51
C MET A 39 -8.40 -10.10 3.28
N ASN A 40 -8.71 -11.05 4.16
CA ASN A 40 -8.27 -12.44 4.00
C ASN A 40 -8.62 -13.07 2.64
N PRO A 41 -9.79 -12.80 2.03
CA PRO A 41 -10.11 -13.33 0.71
C PRO A 41 -9.17 -12.86 -0.41
N LEU A 42 -8.39 -11.80 -0.19
CA LEU A 42 -7.41 -11.31 -1.16
C LEU A 42 -6.18 -12.22 -1.28
N PHE A 43 -5.98 -13.09 -0.31
CA PHE A 43 -4.81 -13.96 -0.25
C PHE A 43 -5.18 -15.38 -0.70
N ASN A 44 -4.64 -15.78 -1.82
CA ASN A 44 -4.78 -17.14 -2.33
C ASN A 44 -3.75 -18.10 -1.73
N ASP A 45 -2.57 -17.56 -1.36
CA ASP A 45 -1.43 -18.31 -0.85
C ASP A 45 -0.85 -17.64 0.41
N THR A 46 -0.23 -18.44 1.28
CA THR A 46 0.50 -17.96 2.47
C THR A 46 1.81 -17.26 2.14
N THR A 47 2.35 -17.48 0.95
CA THR A 47 3.57 -16.83 0.47
C THR A 47 3.31 -15.49 -0.21
N GLN A 48 2.06 -15.18 -0.47
CA GLN A 48 1.70 -13.95 -1.18
C GLN A 48 1.92 -12.72 -0.30
N HIS A 49 2.56 -11.72 -0.86
CA HIS A 49 2.75 -10.40 -0.27
C HIS A 49 1.86 -9.38 -1.00
N VAL A 50 1.03 -8.68 -0.25
CA VAL A 50 0.13 -7.67 -0.80
C VAL A 50 0.56 -6.29 -0.35
N LEU A 51 1.03 -5.46 -1.30
CA LEU A 51 1.32 -4.06 -1.08
C LEU A 51 0.05 -3.24 -1.26
N THR A 52 -0.24 -2.41 -0.28
CA THR A 52 -1.44 -1.59 -0.27
C THR A 52 -1.11 -0.17 0.17
N CYS A 53 -1.61 0.82 -0.56
CA CYS A 53 -1.59 2.22 -0.16
C CYS A 53 -3.03 2.68 0.05
N LEU A 54 -3.36 3.11 1.24
CA LEU A 54 -4.72 3.54 1.60
C LEU A 54 -4.70 4.89 2.29
N GLY A 55 -5.72 5.70 1.97
CA GLY A 55 -6.02 6.94 2.68
C GLY A 55 -7.34 6.84 3.45
N LYS A 56 -7.35 7.32 4.69
CA LYS A 56 -8.56 7.45 5.52
C LYS A 56 -8.41 8.64 6.47
N ASP A 57 -9.47 9.44 6.57
CA ASP A 57 -9.52 10.58 7.48
C ASP A 57 -8.31 11.53 7.36
N GLY A 58 -7.83 11.66 6.13
CA GLY A 58 -6.69 12.50 5.80
C GLY A 58 -5.32 11.90 6.11
N ARG A 59 -5.20 10.67 6.60
CA ARG A 59 -3.94 9.94 6.75
C ARG A 59 -3.77 8.96 5.60
N VAL A 60 -2.53 8.78 5.17
CA VAL A 60 -2.16 7.80 4.16
C VAL A 60 -1.20 6.79 4.80
N VAL A 61 -1.39 5.54 4.48
CA VAL A 61 -0.53 4.44 4.93
C VAL A 61 -0.04 3.65 3.72
N LEU A 62 1.23 3.29 3.72
CA LEU A 62 1.76 2.24 2.86
C LEU A 62 1.96 0.99 3.72
N ALA A 63 1.37 -0.11 3.33
CA ALA A 63 1.40 -1.34 4.11
C ALA A 63 1.74 -2.55 3.25
N LEU A 64 2.58 -3.43 3.78
CA LEU A 64 2.81 -4.75 3.25
C LEU A 64 2.09 -5.77 4.15
N SER A 65 1.21 -6.54 3.54
CA SER A 65 0.44 -7.56 4.24
C SER A 65 0.87 -8.96 3.79
N THR A 66 1.00 -9.86 4.76
CA THR A 66 1.34 -11.27 4.56
C THR A 66 0.42 -12.16 5.40
N MET A 67 0.31 -13.43 5.02
CA MET A 67 -0.42 -14.38 5.85
C MET A 67 0.50 -15.00 6.89
N GLY A 68 0.06 -14.99 8.14
CA GLY A 68 0.67 -15.69 9.25
C GLY A 68 -0.29 -16.67 9.92
N SER A 69 0.11 -17.23 11.02
CA SER A 69 -0.73 -18.08 11.89
C SER A 69 -0.87 -17.46 13.27
N ASP A 70 -2.08 -17.32 13.78
CA ASP A 70 -2.29 -16.83 15.15
C ASP A 70 -1.94 -17.91 16.20
N ALA A 71 -2.03 -17.56 17.46
CA ALA A 71 -1.72 -18.47 18.59
C ALA A 71 -2.57 -19.76 18.59
N HIS A 72 -3.67 -19.80 17.83
CA HIS A 72 -4.52 -20.97 17.65
C HIS A 72 -4.32 -21.65 16.30
N THR A 73 -3.19 -21.39 15.61
CA THR A 73 -2.85 -21.93 14.29
C THR A 73 -3.84 -21.58 13.17
N ARG A 74 -4.68 -20.56 13.38
CA ARG A 74 -5.60 -20.06 12.34
C ARG A 74 -4.87 -19.08 11.45
N ARG A 75 -5.15 -19.13 10.16
CA ARG A 75 -4.66 -18.14 9.20
C ARG A 75 -5.10 -16.75 9.63
N ALA A 76 -4.17 -15.83 9.70
CA ALA A 76 -4.42 -14.46 10.08
C ALA A 76 -3.53 -13.50 9.29
N LEU A 77 -4.10 -12.36 8.92
CA LEU A 77 -3.39 -11.32 8.20
C LEU A 77 -2.39 -10.64 9.15
N PHE A 78 -1.12 -10.64 8.77
CA PHE A 78 -0.11 -9.77 9.35
C PHE A 78 0.09 -8.57 8.45
N THR A 79 0.08 -7.36 8.99
CA THR A 79 0.27 -6.13 8.23
C THR A 79 1.33 -5.28 8.89
N HIS A 80 2.40 -5.00 8.19
CA HIS A 80 3.36 -3.97 8.56
C HIS A 80 3.07 -2.69 7.77
N ALA A 81 2.85 -1.61 8.47
CA ALA A 81 2.44 -0.33 7.93
C ALA A 81 3.45 0.76 8.24
N VAL A 82 3.61 1.68 7.30
CA VAL A 82 4.50 2.84 7.40
C VAL A 82 3.68 4.10 7.15
N PHE A 83 3.92 5.11 7.98
CA PHE A 83 3.28 6.42 7.95
C PHE A 83 4.33 7.51 7.85
N ASP A 84 4.04 8.59 7.15
CA ASP A 84 4.86 9.78 7.23
C ASP A 84 4.77 10.39 8.64
N ALA A 85 5.90 10.69 9.26
CA ALA A 85 5.97 11.35 10.56
C ALA A 85 5.56 12.83 10.51
N ALA A 86 5.63 13.46 9.33
CA ALA A 86 5.14 14.82 9.14
C ALA A 86 3.63 14.83 9.27
N GLN A 87 3.12 15.58 10.25
CA GLN A 87 1.67 15.69 10.49
C GLN A 87 0.98 16.61 9.47
N ASP A 88 1.74 17.35 8.70
CA ASP A 88 1.23 18.27 7.71
C ASP A 88 1.07 17.57 6.36
N PHE A 89 -0.18 17.38 5.97
CA PHE A 89 -0.62 16.88 4.67
C PHE A 89 -0.11 17.68 3.45
N ALA A 90 0.79 18.61 3.65
CA ALA A 90 1.41 19.35 2.58
C ALA A 90 2.34 18.46 1.73
N GLU A 91 2.81 17.34 2.26
CA GLU A 91 3.74 16.48 1.55
C GLU A 91 3.05 15.51 0.58
N ASP A 92 3.77 15.21 -0.47
CA ASP A 92 3.32 14.33 -1.55
C ASP A 92 3.20 12.88 -1.05
N PRO A 93 2.02 12.22 -1.17
CA PRO A 93 1.87 10.81 -0.82
C PRO A 93 2.88 9.88 -1.52
N ALA A 94 3.48 10.32 -2.62
CA ALA A 94 4.57 9.60 -3.28
C ALA A 94 5.80 9.39 -2.37
N SER A 95 5.95 10.19 -1.31
CA SER A 95 7.01 10.01 -0.33
C SER A 95 6.97 8.63 0.34
N LEU A 96 5.78 8.12 0.65
CA LEU A 96 5.61 6.78 1.19
C LEU A 96 6.05 5.68 0.22
N LEU A 97 5.84 5.88 -1.07
CA LEU A 97 6.27 4.96 -2.11
C LEU A 97 7.79 4.91 -2.31
N SER A 98 8.51 5.90 -1.77
CA SER A 98 9.97 5.89 -1.76
C SER A 98 10.57 4.94 -0.71
N VAL A 99 9.76 4.46 0.24
CA VAL A 99 10.19 3.51 1.27
C VAL A 99 10.57 2.19 0.62
N PRO A 100 11.81 1.71 0.80
CA PRO A 100 12.25 0.43 0.24
C PRO A 100 11.47 -0.74 0.84
N LEU A 101 11.18 -1.77 0.04
CA LEU A 101 10.38 -2.91 0.51
C LEU A 101 11.11 -3.76 1.55
N ASP A 102 12.45 -3.73 1.59
CA ASP A 102 13.25 -4.40 2.62
C ASP A 102 13.07 -3.80 4.03
N ARG A 103 12.42 -2.64 4.13
CA ARG A 103 12.03 -2.05 5.41
C ARG A 103 10.77 -2.67 6.00
N PHE A 104 9.97 -3.33 5.19
CA PHE A 104 8.78 -4.00 5.68
C PHE A 104 9.14 -5.36 6.32
N ARG A 105 8.45 -5.67 7.40
CA ARG A 105 8.60 -6.91 8.16
C ARG A 105 7.56 -7.92 7.72
N CYS A 106 7.95 -9.17 7.72
CA CYS A 106 7.05 -10.31 7.64
C CYS A 106 6.62 -10.76 9.04
N PHE A 107 5.67 -11.66 9.11
CA PHE A 107 5.13 -12.16 10.38
C PHE A 107 6.21 -12.71 11.32
N ASP A 108 7.16 -13.48 10.79
CA ASP A 108 8.21 -14.13 11.58
C ASP A 108 9.29 -13.15 12.08
N ASP A 109 9.36 -11.96 11.52
CA ASP A 109 10.34 -10.91 11.81
C ASP A 109 9.77 -9.75 12.63
N ALA A 110 8.52 -9.84 13.09
CA ALA A 110 7.87 -8.74 13.81
C ALA A 110 8.54 -8.51 15.18
N PRO A 111 9.15 -7.35 15.41
CA PRO A 111 9.77 -7.04 16.69
C PRO A 111 8.72 -6.72 17.76
N GLU A 112 9.04 -6.92 19.03
CA GLU A 112 8.17 -6.51 20.14
C GLU A 112 8.03 -4.97 20.22
N LEU A 113 9.11 -4.26 19.91
CA LEU A 113 9.16 -2.80 19.89
C LEU A 113 9.67 -2.32 18.54
N MET A 114 9.15 -1.18 18.10
CA MET A 114 9.53 -0.55 16.84
C MET A 114 9.96 0.90 17.10
N ASP A 115 11.02 1.30 16.41
CA ASP A 115 11.44 2.70 16.34
C ASP A 115 11.04 3.31 15.01
N ALA A 116 10.80 4.62 15.01
CA ALA A 116 10.72 5.35 13.74
C ALA A 116 12.05 5.24 12.99
N PHE A 117 12.02 5.25 11.68
CA PHE A 117 13.22 5.19 10.86
C PHE A 117 13.31 6.35 9.91
N GLU A 118 14.54 6.67 9.51
CA GLU A 118 14.81 7.67 8.48
C GLU A 118 15.16 6.97 7.17
N CYS A 119 14.52 7.44 6.10
CA CYS A 119 14.98 7.17 4.74
C CYS A 119 15.47 8.49 4.14
N THR A 120 16.65 8.48 3.56
CA THR A 120 17.00 9.50 2.60
C THR A 120 15.98 9.40 1.48
N SER A 121 15.38 10.53 1.13
CA SER A 121 14.51 10.58 -0.05
C SER A 121 15.29 9.93 -1.20
N GLY A 122 14.75 8.82 -1.69
CA GLY A 122 15.42 8.04 -2.72
C GLY A 122 15.80 8.94 -3.87
N LYS A 123 16.86 8.59 -4.61
CA LYS A 123 17.13 9.19 -5.91
C LYS A 123 15.79 9.27 -6.63
N SER A 124 15.50 10.42 -7.24
CA SER A 124 14.37 10.53 -8.15
C SER A 124 14.38 9.31 -9.06
N VAL A 125 13.43 8.42 -8.87
CA VAL A 125 13.36 7.22 -9.70
C VAL A 125 13.06 7.70 -11.10
N GLN A 126 13.90 7.30 -12.05
CA GLN A 126 13.73 7.77 -13.44
C GLN A 126 12.47 7.10 -14.00
N VAL A 127 11.67 7.87 -14.72
CA VAL A 127 10.43 7.34 -15.36
C VAL A 127 10.74 6.13 -16.24
N ASP A 128 11.87 6.12 -16.94
CA ASP A 128 12.28 5.00 -17.79
C ASP A 128 12.51 3.71 -16.99
N GLU A 129 13.09 3.80 -15.77
CA GLU A 129 13.26 2.65 -14.88
C GLU A 129 11.90 2.12 -14.38
N LEU A 130 10.97 3.02 -14.07
CA LEU A 130 9.61 2.64 -13.69
C LEU A 130 8.88 1.95 -14.85
N LEU A 131 8.96 2.50 -16.05
CA LEU A 131 8.37 1.89 -17.24
C LEU A 131 8.90 0.49 -17.49
N GLN A 132 10.22 0.31 -17.38
CA GLN A 132 10.84 -1.00 -17.52
C GLN A 132 10.32 -1.99 -16.46
N THR A 133 10.25 -1.58 -15.19
CA THR A 133 9.74 -2.41 -14.09
C THR A 133 8.27 -2.77 -14.31
N CYS A 134 7.47 -1.84 -14.80
CA CYS A 134 6.06 -2.06 -15.10
C CYS A 134 5.80 -2.82 -16.40
N GLY A 135 6.84 -3.07 -17.22
CA GLY A 135 6.67 -3.65 -18.57
C GLY A 135 5.86 -2.77 -19.51
N MET A 136 5.85 -1.45 -19.28
CA MET A 136 5.08 -0.46 -20.01
C MET A 136 5.94 0.30 -21.01
N GLN A 137 5.39 0.63 -22.15
CA GLN A 137 6.06 1.47 -23.16
C GLN A 137 5.75 2.94 -22.93
N ALA A 138 6.67 3.83 -23.30
CA ALA A 138 6.49 5.27 -23.14
C ALA A 138 5.24 5.82 -23.86
N CYS A 139 4.85 5.22 -24.98
CA CYS A 139 3.64 5.62 -25.72
C CYS A 139 2.34 5.28 -24.97
N GLU A 140 2.35 4.36 -24.01
CA GLU A 140 1.17 3.95 -23.22
C GLU A 140 0.98 4.83 -21.98
N LEU A 141 1.99 5.64 -21.63
CA LEU A 141 2.01 6.40 -20.39
C LEU A 141 0.91 7.46 -20.31
N ALA A 142 0.63 8.15 -21.42
CA ALA A 142 -0.42 9.16 -21.49
C ALA A 142 -1.81 8.55 -21.27
N ASP A 143 -2.08 7.42 -21.89
CA ASP A 143 -3.35 6.69 -21.75
C ASP A 143 -3.52 6.16 -20.31
N PHE A 144 -2.42 5.70 -19.70
CA PHE A 144 -2.41 5.25 -18.30
C PHE A 144 -2.78 6.39 -17.34
N TRP A 145 -2.15 7.56 -17.48
CA TRP A 145 -2.45 8.72 -16.64
C TRP A 145 -3.86 9.26 -16.86
N GLU A 146 -4.33 9.29 -18.11
CA GLU A 146 -5.71 9.67 -18.42
C GLU A 146 -6.71 8.71 -17.76
N ALA A 147 -6.48 7.42 -17.85
CA ALA A 147 -7.33 6.41 -17.24
C ALA A 147 -7.42 6.58 -15.71
N ILE A 148 -6.29 6.84 -15.03
CA ILE A 148 -6.25 7.09 -13.59
C ILE A 148 -7.00 8.39 -13.24
N ALA A 149 -6.70 9.48 -13.94
CA ALA A 149 -7.36 10.76 -13.69
C ALA A 149 -8.87 10.67 -13.86
N ARG A 150 -9.33 9.96 -14.89
CA ARG A 150 -10.74 9.69 -15.14
C ARG A 150 -11.36 8.83 -14.03
N ALA A 151 -10.68 7.78 -13.59
CA ALA A 151 -11.15 6.94 -12.50
C ALA A 151 -11.31 7.73 -11.20
N ILE A 152 -10.34 8.58 -10.85
CA ILE A 152 -10.41 9.47 -9.69
C ILE A 152 -11.58 10.45 -9.83
N ALA A 153 -11.71 11.14 -10.96
CA ALA A 153 -12.76 12.12 -11.20
C ALA A 153 -14.18 11.52 -11.11
N CYS A 154 -14.34 10.28 -11.58
CA CYS A 154 -15.62 9.55 -11.52
C CYS A 154 -15.83 8.79 -10.20
N GLY A 155 -14.86 8.77 -9.30
CA GLY A 155 -14.87 7.93 -8.10
C GLY A 155 -14.96 6.44 -8.44
N ALA A 156 -14.36 6.03 -9.54
CA ALA A 156 -14.34 4.66 -10.02
C ALA A 156 -13.09 3.91 -9.56
N THR A 157 -13.11 2.60 -9.67
CA THR A 157 -11.93 1.74 -9.49
C THR A 157 -11.36 1.38 -10.85
N LEU A 158 -10.08 1.65 -11.05
CA LEU A 158 -9.32 1.17 -12.19
C LEU A 158 -8.64 -0.14 -11.82
N CYS A 159 -8.93 -1.20 -12.55
CA CYS A 159 -8.29 -2.50 -12.37
C CYS A 159 -7.30 -2.75 -13.51
N LEU A 160 -6.04 -3.01 -13.13
CA LEU A 160 -4.96 -3.32 -14.05
C LEU A 160 -4.72 -4.83 -14.07
N ARG A 161 -4.51 -5.37 -15.24
CA ARG A 161 -4.05 -6.74 -15.44
C ARG A 161 -2.68 -6.70 -16.10
N LEU A 162 -1.72 -7.35 -15.49
CA LEU A 162 -0.32 -7.38 -15.91
C LEU A 162 0.04 -8.78 -16.42
N PRO A 163 -0.32 -9.14 -17.66
CA PRO A 163 -0.25 -10.53 -18.14
C PRO A 163 1.19 -11.05 -18.34
N HIS A 164 2.16 -10.15 -18.37
CA HIS A 164 3.55 -10.48 -18.75
C HIS A 164 4.58 -9.96 -17.73
N VAL A 165 4.14 -9.45 -16.60
CA VAL A 165 5.00 -8.84 -15.58
C VAL A 165 4.74 -9.53 -14.26
N ASP A 166 5.78 -9.72 -13.46
CA ASP A 166 5.64 -10.14 -12.08
C ASP A 166 4.79 -9.09 -11.33
N ASP A 167 3.67 -9.51 -10.75
CA ASP A 167 2.77 -8.67 -9.97
C ASP A 167 3.20 -8.57 -8.49
N GLY A 168 4.45 -8.85 -8.23
CA GLY A 168 5.06 -8.68 -6.91
C GLY A 168 5.01 -7.24 -6.38
N PRO A 169 5.28 -7.06 -5.08
CA PRO A 169 5.19 -5.76 -4.41
C PRO A 169 6.03 -4.65 -5.06
N GLU A 170 7.19 -4.98 -5.65
CA GLU A 170 8.04 -3.99 -6.35
C GLU A 170 7.38 -3.45 -7.62
N THR A 171 6.78 -4.31 -8.42
CA THR A 171 6.05 -3.88 -9.62
C THR A 171 4.87 -3.00 -9.26
N ILE A 172 4.12 -3.38 -8.24
CA ILE A 172 2.98 -2.60 -7.75
C ILE A 172 3.42 -1.24 -7.20
N ARG A 173 4.55 -1.19 -6.49
CA ARG A 173 5.16 0.06 -6.04
C ARG A 173 5.57 0.95 -7.22
N ALA A 174 6.18 0.37 -8.25
CA ALA A 174 6.56 1.09 -9.46
C ALA A 174 5.34 1.68 -10.17
N PHE A 175 4.25 0.94 -10.29
CA PHE A 175 2.99 1.47 -10.82
C PHE A 175 2.43 2.62 -9.97
N GLY A 176 2.50 2.51 -8.65
CA GLY A 176 2.08 3.58 -7.74
C GLY A 176 2.92 4.86 -7.92
N LEU A 177 4.24 4.73 -8.06
CA LEU A 177 5.14 5.84 -8.36
C LEU A 177 4.83 6.44 -9.72
N LEU A 178 4.69 5.62 -10.75
CA LEU A 178 4.38 6.06 -12.11
C LEU A 178 3.03 6.79 -12.17
N ALA A 179 2.02 6.28 -11.45
CA ALA A 179 0.74 6.94 -11.30
C ALA A 179 0.89 8.32 -10.64
N SER A 180 1.75 8.42 -9.63
CA SER A 180 1.97 9.66 -8.90
C SER A 180 2.69 10.71 -9.74
N GLU A 181 3.64 10.34 -10.61
CA GLU A 181 4.40 11.28 -11.43
C GLU A 181 3.52 12.09 -12.40
N GLY A 182 2.49 11.46 -12.98
CA GLY A 182 1.59 12.13 -13.93
C GLY A 182 0.44 12.89 -13.30
N LEU A 183 0.26 12.85 -11.98
CA LEU A 183 -0.89 13.43 -11.32
C LEU A 183 -0.54 14.70 -10.51
N PRO A 184 -1.37 15.73 -10.55
CA PRO A 184 -1.29 16.84 -9.60
C PRO A 184 -1.36 16.34 -8.14
N VAL A 185 -0.68 17.01 -7.20
CA VAL A 185 -0.61 16.61 -5.78
C VAL A 185 -1.99 16.38 -5.16
N SER A 186 -2.99 17.23 -5.53
CA SER A 186 -4.37 17.08 -5.06
C SER A 186 -5.03 15.75 -5.49
N PHE A 187 -4.65 15.21 -6.64
CA PHE A 187 -5.11 13.91 -7.12
C PHE A 187 -4.33 12.76 -6.49
N ARG A 188 -3.02 12.91 -6.32
CA ARG A 188 -2.17 11.91 -5.65
C ARG A 188 -2.70 11.57 -4.25
N ARG A 189 -3.18 12.57 -3.50
CA ARG A 189 -3.79 12.39 -2.17
C ARG A 189 -5.06 11.56 -2.17
N GLN A 190 -5.71 11.41 -3.31
CA GLN A 190 -6.91 10.61 -3.47
C GLN A 190 -6.60 9.20 -3.99
N LEU A 191 -5.35 8.94 -4.37
CA LEU A 191 -4.96 7.65 -4.89
C LEU A 191 -4.86 6.63 -3.76
N SER A 192 -5.59 5.54 -3.91
CA SER A 192 -5.45 4.34 -3.10
C SER A 192 -5.28 3.15 -4.02
N PHE A 193 -4.40 2.22 -3.67
CA PHE A 193 -4.21 1.03 -4.47
C PHE A 193 -3.92 -0.19 -3.61
N SER A 194 -4.13 -1.35 -4.17
CA SER A 194 -3.72 -2.63 -3.59
C SER A 194 -3.34 -3.60 -4.69
N SER A 195 -2.33 -4.41 -4.44
CA SER A 195 -2.00 -5.54 -5.30
C SER A 195 -2.96 -6.70 -5.05
N ALA A 196 -3.11 -7.54 -6.07
CA ALA A 196 -3.77 -8.86 -6.06
C ALA A 196 -5.11 -8.94 -5.34
N PHE A 197 -6.17 -8.93 -6.11
CA PHE A 197 -7.53 -9.21 -5.63
C PHE A 197 -8.07 -10.54 -6.14
N ASP A 198 -7.63 -10.94 -7.31
CA ASP A 198 -8.16 -12.10 -8.03
C ASP A 198 -7.15 -12.45 -9.11
N CYS A 199 -7.13 -13.68 -9.55
CA CYS A 199 -6.31 -14.15 -10.67
C CYS A 199 -6.50 -13.37 -12.00
N ARG A 200 -7.47 -12.46 -12.06
CA ARG A 200 -7.78 -11.61 -13.21
C ARG A 200 -7.28 -10.19 -13.08
N VAL A 201 -6.82 -9.79 -11.89
CA VAL A 201 -6.46 -8.40 -11.58
C VAL A 201 -5.19 -8.38 -10.75
N SER A 202 -4.17 -7.71 -11.24
CA SER A 202 -2.89 -7.58 -10.53
C SER A 202 -2.88 -6.39 -9.57
N MET A 203 -3.60 -5.32 -9.90
CA MET A 203 -3.65 -4.10 -9.10
C MET A 203 -5.00 -3.40 -9.25
N CYS A 204 -5.51 -2.85 -8.15
CA CYS A 204 -6.66 -1.95 -8.14
C CYS A 204 -6.26 -0.57 -7.64
N LEU A 205 -6.64 0.45 -8.38
CA LEU A 205 -6.49 1.87 -8.04
C LEU A 205 -7.89 2.46 -7.78
N THR A 206 -8.07 3.10 -6.64
CA THR A 206 -9.36 3.73 -6.30
C THR A 206 -9.16 5.15 -5.80
N ALA A 207 -10.19 5.98 -5.93
CA ALA A 207 -10.25 7.24 -5.20
C ALA A 207 -10.39 6.96 -3.68
N SER A 208 -9.65 7.70 -2.86
CA SER A 208 -9.70 7.58 -1.41
C SER A 208 -11.12 7.80 -0.88
N GLY A 209 -11.57 6.92 0.02
CA GLY A 209 -12.88 6.95 0.63
C GLY A 209 -13.85 5.84 0.20
N ARG A 210 -13.56 5.11 -0.87
CA ARG A 210 -14.29 3.87 -1.19
C ARG A 210 -13.56 2.65 -0.67
N ARG A 211 -14.31 1.71 -0.07
CA ARG A 211 -13.76 0.43 0.37
C ARG A 211 -13.20 -0.33 -0.83
N ILE A 212 -11.92 -0.66 -0.76
CA ILE A 212 -11.33 -1.67 -1.63
C ILE A 212 -11.89 -3.02 -1.14
N GLY A 213 -12.67 -3.66 -1.94
CA GLY A 213 -13.26 -4.95 -1.60
C GLY A 213 -14.71 -4.86 -1.14
N GLY A 214 -15.61 -5.29 -1.97
CA GLY A 214 -17.04 -5.37 -1.73
C GLY A 214 -17.84 -5.55 -3.02
N GLY A 215 -17.30 -6.31 -3.95
CA GLY A 215 -18.12 -6.94 -5.00
C GLY A 215 -18.76 -8.18 -4.38
N ARG A 216 -20.10 -8.21 -4.28
CA ARG A 216 -20.88 -9.43 -4.06
C ARG A 216 -20.81 -10.30 -5.31
#